data_310173b03a91e6cb537acb9787d04075
#
_entry.id   310173b03a91e6cb537acb9787d04075
#
_cell.length_a   1.000
_cell.length_b   1.000
_cell.length_c   1.000
_cell.angle_alpha   90.00
_cell.angle_beta   90.00
_cell.angle_gamma   90.00
#
_symmetry.space_group_name_H-M   'P 1'
#
loop_
_entity.id
_entity.type
_entity.pdbx_description
1 polymer ?
#
loop_
_entity_poly.entity_id
_entity_poly.type
_entity_poly.pdbx_seq_one_letter_code
_entity_poly.pdbx_strand_id
1 'polypeptide(L)'
;CGAVLARSGFSVCVVERNEWIGGGCVTQEVTMPGFKHDLYGSSHVWIHANPAFQNLQDELKSFGLEYIWGQDHITGHPDSDGPGIVIYRDVEKPCESIAGYSQRDADQYRKIYDDWGLIREGFIRNMFSPPNPPSYSPAAFENSVEGLNRMREFNLSSRAFVLEKFESDFVR
;
A
#
# COMPACT_ATOMS: atom_id res chain seq x y z
N CYS A 1 19.08 3.41 -3.53
CA CYS A 1 20.32 4.23 -3.33
C CYS A 1 21.36 3.92 -4.41
N GLY A 2 21.80 2.66 -4.60
CA GLY A 2 22.90 2.31 -5.52
C GLY A 2 22.73 2.84 -6.94
N ALA A 3 21.56 2.65 -7.55
CA ALA A 3 21.28 3.14 -8.90
C ALA A 3 21.39 4.68 -9.02
N VAL A 4 20.88 5.42 -8.02
CA VAL A 4 20.98 6.89 -8.00
C VAL A 4 22.43 7.34 -7.87
N LEU A 5 23.21 6.71 -7.01
CA LEU A 5 24.64 7.02 -6.84
C LEU A 5 25.43 6.71 -8.11
N ALA A 6 25.20 5.55 -8.73
CA ALA A 6 25.85 5.16 -9.99
C ALA A 6 25.54 6.14 -11.12
N ARG A 7 24.27 6.57 -11.23
CA ARG A 7 23.85 7.59 -12.22
C ARG A 7 24.53 8.94 -11.97
N SER A 8 24.87 9.25 -10.71
CA SER A 8 25.61 10.45 -10.35
C SER A 8 27.14 10.31 -10.53
N GLY A 9 27.62 9.24 -11.16
CA GLY A 9 29.02 9.01 -11.46
C GLY A 9 29.86 8.39 -10.34
N PHE A 10 29.22 7.93 -9.25
CA PHE A 10 29.94 7.24 -8.18
C PHE A 10 30.21 5.78 -8.55
N SER A 11 31.38 5.25 -8.14
CA SER A 11 31.63 3.81 -8.14
C SER A 11 30.86 3.18 -6.98
N VAL A 12 29.96 2.24 -7.30
CA VAL A 12 29.05 1.65 -6.32
C VAL A 12 29.25 0.15 -6.22
N CYS A 13 29.39 -0.35 -5.00
CA CYS A 13 29.39 -1.78 -4.70
C CYS A 13 28.18 -2.09 -3.82
N VAL A 14 27.36 -3.05 -4.23
CA VAL A 14 26.24 -3.58 -3.45
C VAL A 14 26.66 -4.92 -2.87
N VAL A 15 26.65 -5.02 -1.55
CA VAL A 15 27.01 -6.25 -0.82
C VAL A 15 25.71 -6.93 -0.35
N GLU A 16 25.55 -8.18 -0.72
CA GLU A 16 24.41 -9.02 -0.31
C GLU A 16 24.92 -10.28 0.42
N ARG A 17 24.23 -10.64 1.49
CA ARG A 17 24.57 -11.81 2.32
C ARG A 17 24.03 -13.12 1.72
N ASN A 18 22.87 -13.05 1.05
CA ASN A 18 22.22 -14.21 0.46
C ASN A 18 22.81 -14.53 -0.91
N GLU A 19 22.56 -15.73 -1.40
CA GLU A 19 22.91 -16.16 -2.76
C GLU A 19 22.10 -15.45 -3.85
N TRP A 20 21.02 -14.76 -3.46
CA TRP A 20 20.15 -13.99 -4.33
C TRP A 20 20.10 -12.52 -3.90
N ILE A 21 19.90 -11.64 -4.85
CA ILE A 21 19.70 -10.20 -4.62
C ILE A 21 18.20 -9.88 -4.55
N GLY A 22 17.85 -8.77 -3.86
CA GLY A 22 16.46 -8.28 -3.82
C GLY A 22 15.77 -8.42 -2.46
N GLY A 23 16.39 -9.10 -1.48
CA GLY A 23 15.84 -9.27 -0.15
C GLY A 23 14.48 -9.99 -0.19
N GLY A 24 13.40 -9.28 0.19
CA GLY A 24 12.03 -9.80 0.11
C GLY A 24 11.41 -9.81 -1.30
N CYS A 25 12.05 -9.15 -2.28
CA CYS A 25 11.62 -9.20 -3.68
C CYS A 25 12.32 -10.38 -4.38
N VAL A 26 11.87 -11.59 -4.08
CA VAL A 26 12.48 -12.83 -4.58
C VAL A 26 11.42 -13.81 -5.04
N THR A 27 11.66 -14.40 -6.21
CA THR A 27 10.83 -15.44 -6.80
C THR A 27 11.62 -16.74 -6.83
N GLN A 28 11.09 -17.81 -6.26
CA GLN A 28 11.77 -19.11 -6.15
C GLN A 28 10.81 -20.28 -6.38
N GLU A 29 11.38 -21.44 -6.72
CA GLU A 29 10.66 -22.71 -6.84
C GLU A 29 10.67 -23.45 -5.51
N VAL A 30 9.69 -23.17 -4.63
CA VAL A 30 9.64 -23.70 -3.26
C VAL A 30 8.63 -24.84 -3.07
N THR A 31 7.83 -25.16 -4.08
CA THR A 31 6.85 -26.27 -4.02
C THR A 31 7.31 -27.42 -4.93
N MET A 32 7.27 -27.24 -6.23
CA MET A 32 7.70 -28.22 -7.22
C MET A 32 8.56 -27.56 -8.27
N PRO A 33 9.51 -28.29 -8.88
CA PRO A 33 10.32 -27.75 -9.98
C PRO A 33 9.45 -27.19 -11.11
N GLY A 34 9.83 -26.02 -11.62
CA GLY A 34 9.10 -25.28 -12.66
C GLY A 34 7.99 -24.37 -12.15
N PHE A 35 7.57 -24.46 -10.87
CA PHE A 35 6.56 -23.59 -10.27
C PHE A 35 7.22 -22.47 -9.46
N LYS A 36 7.18 -21.27 -10.00
CA LYS A 36 7.78 -20.07 -9.41
C LYS A 36 6.76 -19.35 -8.52
N HIS A 37 7.21 -18.93 -7.33
CA HIS A 37 6.41 -18.20 -6.36
C HIS A 37 7.16 -16.97 -5.87
N ASP A 38 6.46 -15.84 -5.77
CA ASP A 38 6.94 -14.68 -5.03
C ASP A 38 6.81 -14.98 -3.54
N LEU A 39 7.93 -15.03 -2.82
CA LEU A 39 7.92 -15.51 -1.45
C LEU A 39 7.40 -14.48 -0.46
N TYR A 40 7.68 -13.20 -0.69
CA TYR A 40 7.34 -12.11 0.24
C TYR A 40 6.78 -10.88 -0.47
N GLY A 41 7.48 -10.32 -1.43
CA GLY A 41 7.16 -9.09 -2.12
C GLY A 41 6.20 -9.27 -3.29
N SER A 42 5.02 -9.83 -3.07
CA SER A 42 4.01 -10.03 -4.13
C SER A 42 3.28 -8.74 -4.53
N SER A 43 3.37 -7.69 -3.71
CA SER A 43 2.73 -6.40 -3.96
C SER A 43 3.68 -5.24 -3.70
N HIS A 44 3.90 -4.39 -4.69
CA HIS A 44 4.83 -3.26 -4.66
C HIS A 44 4.08 -1.93 -4.59
N VAL A 45 3.34 -1.71 -3.51
CA VAL A 45 2.38 -0.59 -3.38
C VAL A 45 3.06 0.78 -3.52
N TRP A 46 4.18 1.00 -2.83
CA TRP A 46 4.78 2.32 -2.70
C TRP A 46 5.86 2.65 -3.73
N ILE A 47 6.36 1.67 -4.46
CA ILE A 47 7.47 1.88 -5.40
C ILE A 47 7.09 2.89 -6.49
N HIS A 48 5.87 2.82 -7.00
CA HIS A 48 5.38 3.70 -8.07
C HIS A 48 5.13 5.14 -7.62
N ALA A 49 4.94 5.35 -6.31
CA ALA A 49 4.84 6.68 -5.71
C ALA A 49 6.21 7.27 -5.34
N ASN A 50 7.28 6.47 -5.37
CA ASN A 50 8.62 6.91 -5.01
C ASN A 50 9.24 7.76 -6.13
N PRO A 51 9.61 9.04 -5.87
CA PRO A 51 10.19 9.93 -6.89
C PRO A 51 11.49 9.40 -7.51
N ALA A 52 12.32 8.70 -6.73
CA ALA A 52 13.56 8.12 -7.25
C ALA A 52 13.27 7.01 -8.26
N PHE A 53 12.23 6.18 -8.02
CA PHE A 53 11.79 5.17 -8.97
C PHE A 53 11.18 5.82 -10.23
N GLN A 54 10.32 6.82 -10.06
CA GLN A 54 9.72 7.53 -11.19
C GLN A 54 10.79 8.16 -12.11
N ASN A 55 11.86 8.71 -11.53
CA ASN A 55 12.97 9.28 -12.28
C ASN A 55 13.88 8.25 -12.95
N LEU A 56 13.83 6.99 -12.53
CA LEU A 56 14.67 5.90 -13.05
C LEU A 56 13.89 4.89 -13.89
N GLN A 57 12.55 4.97 -13.93
CA GLN A 57 11.72 3.91 -14.52
C GLN A 57 12.04 3.63 -15.99
N ASP A 58 12.33 4.64 -16.81
CA ASP A 58 12.65 4.44 -18.23
C ASP A 58 14.02 3.75 -18.41
N GLU A 59 15.01 4.13 -17.58
CA GLU A 59 16.30 3.42 -17.57
C GLU A 59 16.13 1.98 -17.10
N LEU A 60 15.42 1.74 -16.01
CA LEU A 60 15.16 0.40 -15.47
C LEU A 60 14.41 -0.47 -16.48
N LYS A 61 13.48 0.13 -17.24
CA LYS A 61 12.77 -0.52 -18.33
C LYS A 61 13.71 -0.95 -19.46
N SER A 62 14.70 -0.12 -19.80
CA SER A 62 15.72 -0.46 -20.80
C SER A 62 16.61 -1.65 -20.38
N PHE A 63 16.72 -1.90 -19.07
CA PHE A 63 17.39 -3.07 -18.49
C PHE A 63 16.47 -4.27 -18.25
N GLY A 64 15.22 -4.22 -18.74
CA GLY A 64 14.28 -5.34 -18.70
C GLY A 64 13.35 -5.35 -17.49
N LEU A 65 13.29 -4.27 -16.67
CA LEU A 65 12.28 -4.19 -15.63
C LEU A 65 10.91 -3.95 -16.26
N GLU A 66 10.01 -4.89 -16.09
CA GLU A 66 8.63 -4.81 -16.53
C GLU A 66 7.69 -5.05 -15.33
N TYR A 67 6.77 -4.14 -15.09
CA TYR A 67 5.68 -4.35 -14.12
C TYR A 67 4.43 -4.83 -14.86
N ILE A 68 4.04 -6.05 -14.55
CA ILE A 68 2.78 -6.62 -15.02
C ILE A 68 1.69 -6.23 -14.03
N TRP A 69 0.79 -5.38 -14.46
CA TRP A 69 -0.35 -4.98 -13.65
C TRP A 69 -1.40 -6.07 -13.66
N GLY A 70 -1.80 -6.51 -12.48
CA GLY A 70 -2.93 -7.42 -12.32
C GLY A 70 -4.22 -6.84 -12.91
N GLN A 71 -5.22 -7.70 -13.05
CA GLN A 71 -6.57 -7.30 -13.44
C GLN A 71 -7.17 -6.32 -12.41
N ASP A 72 -8.43 -5.95 -12.58
CA ASP A 72 -9.14 -4.98 -11.71
C ASP A 72 -9.13 -5.35 -10.22
N HIS A 73 -9.11 -6.63 -9.87
CA HIS A 73 -9.07 -7.10 -8.48
C HIS A 73 -7.67 -6.95 -7.87
N ILE A 74 -7.62 -6.50 -6.63
CA ILE A 74 -6.39 -6.28 -5.87
C ILE A 74 -6.15 -7.44 -4.91
N THR A 75 -7.16 -7.79 -4.11
CA THR A 75 -7.10 -8.89 -3.14
C THR A 75 -8.48 -9.47 -2.89
N GLY A 76 -8.53 -10.73 -2.50
CA GLY A 76 -9.75 -11.44 -2.12
C GLY A 76 -9.67 -11.94 -0.68
N HIS A 77 -10.76 -11.81 0.04
CA HIS A 77 -10.96 -12.29 1.40
C HIS A 77 -12.08 -13.31 1.36
N PRO A 78 -11.74 -14.63 1.28
CA PRO A 78 -12.76 -15.68 1.26
C PRO A 78 -13.45 -15.79 2.62
N ASP A 79 -14.75 -16.05 2.62
CA ASP A 79 -15.54 -16.38 3.80
C ASP A 79 -16.01 -17.84 3.69
N SER A 80 -15.94 -18.59 4.78
CA SER A 80 -16.42 -19.98 4.82
C SER A 80 -17.94 -20.08 4.72
N ASP A 81 -18.64 -19.08 5.20
CA ASP A 81 -20.10 -19.09 5.38
C ASP A 81 -20.81 -18.05 4.49
N GLY A 82 -20.05 -17.31 3.70
CA GLY A 82 -20.57 -16.22 2.86
C GLY A 82 -19.82 -16.05 1.54
N PRO A 83 -20.20 -15.02 0.75
CA PRO A 83 -19.64 -14.79 -0.57
C PRO A 83 -18.17 -14.31 -0.56
N GLY A 84 -17.67 -13.89 0.60
CA GLY A 84 -16.38 -13.23 0.70
C GLY A 84 -16.40 -11.78 0.20
N ILE A 85 -15.26 -11.10 0.36
CA ILE A 85 -15.07 -9.72 -0.11
C ILE A 85 -13.89 -9.70 -1.08
N VAL A 86 -14.08 -9.04 -2.23
CA VAL A 86 -13.00 -8.80 -3.18
C VAL A 86 -12.77 -7.30 -3.27
N ILE A 87 -11.54 -6.88 -3.08
CA ILE A 87 -11.11 -5.49 -3.21
C ILE A 87 -10.69 -5.26 -4.66
N TYR A 88 -11.31 -4.28 -5.27
CA TYR A 88 -11.05 -3.83 -6.63
C TYR A 88 -10.41 -2.44 -6.64
N ARG A 89 -9.90 -2.02 -7.78
CA ARG A 89 -9.43 -0.65 -8.00
C ARG A 89 -10.60 0.35 -8.01
N ASP A 90 -11.73 -0.08 -8.54
CA ASP A 90 -12.98 0.65 -8.47
C ASP A 90 -13.60 0.45 -7.09
N VAL A 91 -13.82 1.53 -6.34
CA VAL A 91 -14.36 1.49 -4.97
C VAL A 91 -15.82 1.02 -4.89
N GLU A 92 -16.58 1.13 -5.97
CA GLU A 92 -17.99 0.70 -5.98
C GLU A 92 -18.11 -0.81 -5.76
N LYS A 93 -17.28 -1.59 -6.44
CA LYS A 93 -17.33 -3.05 -6.37
C LYS A 93 -17.05 -3.63 -4.96
N PRO A 94 -16.00 -3.17 -4.22
CA PRO A 94 -15.85 -3.55 -2.81
C PRO A 94 -17.05 -3.14 -1.95
N CYS A 95 -17.59 -1.95 -2.17
CA CYS A 95 -18.78 -1.49 -1.43
C CYS A 95 -19.99 -2.41 -1.67
N GLU A 96 -20.21 -2.85 -2.90
CA GLU A 96 -21.27 -3.85 -3.21
C GLU A 96 -21.04 -5.17 -2.48
N SER A 97 -19.79 -5.68 -2.44
CA SER A 97 -19.45 -6.90 -1.70
C SER A 97 -19.66 -6.74 -0.20
N ILE A 98 -19.23 -5.60 0.38
CA ILE A 98 -19.38 -5.29 1.80
C ILE A 98 -20.85 -5.10 2.18
N ALA A 99 -21.66 -4.49 1.31
CA ALA A 99 -23.10 -4.31 1.53
C ALA A 99 -23.84 -5.64 1.70
N GLY A 100 -23.33 -6.73 1.15
CA GLY A 100 -23.83 -8.09 1.39
C GLY A 100 -23.74 -8.53 2.87
N TYR A 101 -22.87 -7.92 3.65
CA TYR A 101 -22.72 -8.14 5.09
C TYR A 101 -23.33 -7.01 5.92
N SER A 102 -23.11 -5.77 5.55
CA SER A 102 -23.64 -4.57 6.21
C SER A 102 -23.61 -3.37 5.26
N GLN A 103 -24.77 -2.78 5.00
CA GLN A 103 -24.86 -1.55 4.22
C GLN A 103 -24.13 -0.39 4.92
N ARG A 104 -24.25 -0.30 6.24
CA ARG A 104 -23.54 0.70 7.04
C ARG A 104 -22.03 0.58 6.87
N ASP A 105 -21.49 -0.62 6.83
CA ASP A 105 -20.06 -0.87 6.66
C ASP A 105 -19.60 -0.51 5.24
N ALA A 106 -20.42 -0.75 4.23
CA ALA A 106 -20.14 -0.32 2.86
C ALA A 106 -20.07 1.21 2.76
N ASP A 107 -21.02 1.93 3.37
CA ASP A 107 -21.02 3.39 3.42
C ASP A 107 -19.81 3.92 4.18
N GLN A 108 -19.45 3.26 5.28
CA GLN A 108 -18.26 3.62 6.07
C GLN A 108 -16.96 3.35 5.31
N TYR A 109 -16.85 2.23 4.56
CA TYR A 109 -15.71 1.93 3.72
C TYR A 109 -15.52 3.01 2.64
N ARG A 110 -16.61 3.39 1.95
CA ARG A 110 -16.59 4.48 0.97
C ARG A 110 -16.11 5.78 1.59
N LYS A 111 -16.65 6.14 2.74
CA LYS A 111 -16.23 7.36 3.45
C LYS A 111 -14.75 7.37 3.76
N ILE A 112 -14.19 6.24 4.23
CA ILE A 112 -12.76 6.11 4.50
C ILE A 112 -11.94 6.27 3.21
N TYR A 113 -12.41 5.70 2.11
CA TYR A 113 -11.75 5.81 0.81
C TYR A 113 -11.74 7.28 0.31
N ASP A 114 -12.85 7.98 0.42
CA ASP A 114 -12.97 9.39 0.04
C ASP A 114 -12.09 10.28 0.93
N ASP A 115 -12.13 10.06 2.23
CA ASP A 115 -11.27 10.76 3.20
C ASP A 115 -9.78 10.54 2.91
N TRP A 116 -9.39 9.32 2.51
CA TRP A 116 -8.05 9.03 2.05
C TRP A 116 -7.70 9.83 0.79
N GLY A 117 -8.62 9.94 -0.16
CA GLY A 117 -8.46 10.74 -1.37
C GLY A 117 -8.04 12.18 -1.09
N LEU A 118 -8.58 12.78 -0.03
CA LEU A 118 -8.27 14.17 0.38
C LEU A 118 -6.85 14.36 0.94
N ILE A 119 -6.30 13.35 1.61
CA ILE A 119 -5.00 13.45 2.31
C ILE A 119 -3.86 12.74 1.58
N ARG A 120 -4.16 11.86 0.64
CA ARG A 120 -3.22 10.96 -0.03
C ARG A 120 -1.98 11.66 -0.59
N GLU A 121 -2.18 12.77 -1.30
CA GLU A 121 -1.07 13.47 -1.94
C GLU A 121 -0.09 14.04 -0.92
N GLY A 122 -0.61 14.67 0.14
CA GLY A 122 0.19 15.19 1.24
C GLY A 122 0.93 14.09 1.99
N PHE A 123 0.26 12.96 2.23
CA PHE A 123 0.84 11.79 2.88
C PHE A 123 2.00 11.20 2.07
N ILE A 124 1.80 10.96 0.76
CA ILE A 124 2.84 10.43 -0.14
C ILE A 124 4.03 11.39 -0.20
N ARG A 125 3.78 12.68 -0.36
CA ARG A 125 4.85 13.70 -0.37
C ARG A 125 5.66 13.67 0.91
N ASN A 126 5.01 13.59 2.07
CA ASN A 126 5.69 13.54 3.36
C ASN A 126 6.52 12.25 3.53
N MET A 127 6.01 11.12 3.06
CA MET A 127 6.70 9.82 3.13
C MET A 127 8.06 9.83 2.37
N PHE A 128 8.15 10.55 1.26
CA PHE A 128 9.35 10.60 0.42
C PHE A 128 10.13 11.91 0.56
N SER A 129 9.85 12.68 1.58
CA SER A 129 10.59 13.90 1.93
C SER A 129 11.58 13.63 3.08
N PRO A 130 12.59 14.48 3.28
CA PRO A 130 13.37 14.47 4.50
C PRO A 130 12.46 14.57 5.74
N PRO A 131 12.86 14.00 6.88
CA PRO A 131 12.04 14.05 8.09
C PRO A 131 11.67 15.49 8.47
N ASN A 132 10.39 15.74 8.64
CA ASN A 132 9.87 17.00 9.13
C ASN A 132 9.98 17.07 10.67
N PRO A 133 9.99 18.26 11.28
CA PRO A 133 9.85 18.40 12.71
C PRO A 133 8.60 17.65 13.21
N PRO A 134 8.63 17.03 14.41
CA PRO A 134 7.48 16.29 14.95
C PRO A 134 6.17 17.08 15.02
N SER A 135 6.26 18.41 15.18
CA SER A 135 5.10 19.32 15.22
C SER A 135 4.48 19.61 13.85
N TYR A 136 5.14 19.24 12.75
CA TYR A 136 4.68 19.61 11.40
C TYR A 136 3.34 18.94 11.04
N SER A 137 3.22 17.63 11.26
CA SER A 137 1.98 16.92 10.96
C SER A 137 0.84 17.28 11.91
N PRO A 138 1.04 17.34 13.25
CA PRO A 138 0.04 17.85 14.16
C PRO A 138 -0.48 19.24 13.75
N ALA A 139 0.39 20.20 13.53
CA ALA A 139 0.00 21.56 13.16
C ALA A 139 -0.89 21.65 11.92
N ALA A 140 -0.75 20.72 10.97
CA ALA A 140 -1.60 20.66 9.78
C ALA A 140 -3.03 20.19 10.08
N PHE A 141 -3.23 19.45 11.16
CA PHE A 141 -4.54 18.87 11.54
C PHE A 141 -5.24 19.61 12.68
N GLU A 142 -4.51 20.37 13.50
CA GLU A 142 -5.05 21.03 14.71
C GLU A 142 -6.06 22.15 14.43
N ASN A 143 -6.23 22.55 13.17
CA ASN A 143 -7.07 23.68 12.79
C ASN A 143 -8.57 23.36 12.68
N SER A 144 -8.98 22.10 12.85
CA SER A 144 -10.37 21.68 12.74
C SER A 144 -10.68 20.47 13.60
N VAL A 145 -11.96 20.29 13.95
CA VAL A 145 -12.44 19.10 14.67
C VAL A 145 -12.19 17.83 13.87
N GLU A 146 -12.39 17.88 12.56
CA GLU A 146 -12.12 16.77 11.65
C GLU A 146 -10.63 16.41 11.65
N GLY A 147 -9.75 17.41 11.64
CA GLY A 147 -8.30 17.20 11.72
C GLY A 147 -7.90 16.54 13.04
N LEU A 148 -8.41 17.01 14.17
CA LEU A 148 -8.17 16.40 15.48
C LEU A 148 -8.68 14.96 15.55
N ASN A 149 -9.84 14.66 14.98
CA ASN A 149 -10.36 13.30 14.88
C ASN A 149 -9.44 12.41 14.02
N ARG A 150 -8.92 12.91 12.90
CA ARG A 150 -7.95 12.17 12.07
C ARG A 150 -6.65 11.89 12.83
N MET A 151 -6.13 12.86 13.57
CA MET A 151 -4.96 12.64 14.44
C MET A 151 -5.21 11.53 15.46
N ARG A 152 -6.38 11.53 16.09
CA ARG A 152 -6.78 10.47 17.02
C ARG A 152 -6.81 9.11 16.30
N GLU A 153 -7.43 9.03 15.14
CA GLU A 153 -7.54 7.82 14.33
C GLU A 153 -6.18 7.28 13.90
N PHE A 154 -5.25 8.12 13.47
CA PHE A 154 -3.87 7.72 13.16
C PHE A 154 -3.10 7.14 14.36
N ASN A 155 -3.50 7.46 15.57
CA ASN A 155 -2.89 6.93 16.79
C ASN A 155 -3.60 5.67 17.33
N LEU A 156 -4.71 5.23 16.71
CA LEU A 156 -5.35 3.97 17.05
C LEU A 156 -4.54 2.79 16.51
N SER A 157 -4.59 1.65 17.20
CA SER A 157 -4.21 0.39 16.55
C SER A 157 -5.20 0.05 15.43
N SER A 158 -4.74 -0.69 14.41
CA SER A 158 -5.64 -1.13 13.32
C SER A 158 -6.88 -1.85 13.88
N ARG A 159 -6.70 -2.68 14.91
CA ARG A 159 -7.82 -3.36 15.58
C ARG A 159 -8.81 -2.38 16.20
N ALA A 160 -8.34 -1.37 16.96
CA ALA A 160 -9.21 -0.38 17.57
C ALA A 160 -9.95 0.42 16.50
N PHE A 161 -9.27 0.80 15.43
CA PHE A 161 -9.85 1.51 14.30
C PHE A 161 -10.99 0.72 13.65
N VAL A 162 -10.77 -0.54 13.27
CA VAL A 162 -11.80 -1.34 12.58
C VAL A 162 -12.99 -1.65 13.51
N LEU A 163 -12.76 -1.90 14.81
CA LEU A 163 -13.82 -2.12 15.79
C LEU A 163 -14.69 -0.88 15.99
N GLU A 164 -14.11 0.31 15.87
CA GLU A 164 -14.86 1.58 15.98
C GLU A 164 -15.65 1.88 14.70
N LYS A 165 -15.10 1.54 13.55
CA LYS A 165 -15.66 1.94 12.23
C LYS A 165 -16.70 0.97 11.69
N PHE A 166 -16.54 -0.32 11.91
CA PHE A 166 -17.35 -1.35 11.29
C PHE A 166 -18.14 -2.15 12.34
N GLU A 167 -19.27 -2.69 11.93
CA GLU A 167 -20.13 -3.51 12.81
C GLU A 167 -20.11 -5.00 12.47
N SER A 168 -19.94 -5.37 11.20
CA SER A 168 -19.85 -6.75 10.76
C SER A 168 -18.54 -7.37 11.22
N ASP A 169 -18.60 -8.54 11.84
CA ASP A 169 -17.41 -9.26 12.30
C ASP A 169 -16.53 -9.71 11.13
N PHE A 170 -17.12 -9.97 9.97
CA PHE A 170 -16.35 -10.35 8.77
C PHE A 170 -15.67 -9.13 8.10
N VAL A 171 -16.27 -7.95 8.16
CA VAL A 171 -15.70 -6.72 7.59
C VAL A 171 -14.59 -6.15 8.48
N ARG A 172 -14.62 -6.39 9.78
CA ARG A 172 -13.58 -6.02 10.76
C ARG A 172 -12.30 -6.81 10.56
#